data_40681ab9e04c3b81e81689cd712ec71c
#
_entry.id   40681ab9e04c3b81e81689cd712ec71c
#
_cell.length_a   1.000
_cell.length_b   1.000
_cell.length_c   1.000
_cell.angle_alpha   90.00
_cell.angle_beta   90.00
_cell.angle_gamma   90.00
#
_symmetry.space_group_name_H-M   'P 1'
#
loop_
_entity.id
_entity.type
_entity.pdbx_description
1 polymer ?
#
loop_
_entity_poly.entity_id
_entity_poly.type
_entity_poly.pdbx_seq_one_letter_code
_entity_poly.pdbx_strand_id
1 'polypeptide(L)'
;MSKTIDFYDQNALVLSEQYQSLSFEQVHQNWQAHWPASSSKNALKVLDVGAGAGRDALWFAKHHCDVYAIEPAQALREQGEKYTQDHADKITWLDDQLPELNSIVELGIRFDCILLSAVWMHLSSSMRERAFRKLSNLLAPSGKLVISLRYGDFSDDRKAYDVSVEELEQLAQKHALQVNLISDLDADELGRNCVQWQMVVMQFPDDGTGDLIKVRQIIVNDAKSATYKLALLRTLLHIADAHPGAVLSREDNKVRLPLGLVALYWIRQFKRLIDIDIDGFGIQQSSDSKKGLGFVKEQGWKKLTHLSADDLSIGAMFVGDEAKAIQTAIRDSLKTIQDGPVTFIYQGDKKNTLFQMEREKARTTDAFVLELEALAEFGNFVLDESLWECLRLYSSWIEPLVVNQWIAEMRRYKLNEERGIPLQTYYDCLKWIDESHDTRGVRQKIKALQQNGVELESVWSGRRLQPDYQVDHCLPFAYWPNNDKWNLLPASKTENNQKRARVPTRRRLIDSRERIVNWWQIAWQTEQEQKRFFDEAVLSLPHLPLACRNFDDVFEAMGLQVNGVKSRLLVGEW
;
A
#
# COMPACT_ATOMS: atom_id res chain seq x y z
N MET A 1 28.40 6.41 -28.44
CA MET A 1 29.14 5.56 -27.51
C MET A 1 30.58 5.29 -27.92
N SER A 2 30.95 4.93 -29.17
CA SER A 2 32.35 4.60 -29.52
C SER A 2 33.36 5.68 -29.10
N LYS A 3 33.13 6.95 -29.40
CA LYS A 3 34.04 8.04 -29.00
C LYS A 3 34.27 8.17 -27.49
N THR A 4 33.26 7.92 -26.71
CA THR A 4 33.36 7.97 -25.24
C THR A 4 34.15 6.76 -24.72
N ILE A 5 33.95 5.59 -25.30
CA ILE A 5 34.73 4.37 -24.99
C ILE A 5 36.20 4.59 -25.38
N ASP A 6 36.46 5.11 -26.59
CA ASP A 6 37.82 5.42 -27.06
C ASP A 6 38.52 6.39 -26.11
N PHE A 7 37.81 7.39 -25.56
CA PHE A 7 38.36 8.30 -24.55
C PHE A 7 38.78 7.58 -23.27
N TYR A 8 37.91 6.67 -22.76
CA TYR A 8 38.21 5.90 -21.56
C TYR A 8 39.41 4.98 -21.78
N ASP A 9 39.53 4.35 -22.93
CA ASP A 9 40.68 3.51 -23.28
C ASP A 9 41.98 4.31 -23.31
N GLN A 10 41.99 5.49 -23.98
CA GLN A 10 43.16 6.32 -24.11
C GLN A 10 43.64 6.91 -22.78
N ASN A 11 42.73 7.12 -21.82
CA ASN A 11 43.03 7.75 -20.54
C ASN A 11 42.97 6.79 -19.34
N ALA A 12 42.96 5.47 -19.59
CA ALA A 12 42.68 4.46 -18.60
C ALA A 12 43.56 4.56 -17.34
N LEU A 13 44.85 4.80 -17.46
CA LEU A 13 45.77 4.91 -16.31
C LEU A 13 45.44 6.10 -15.41
N VAL A 14 45.27 7.27 -15.99
CA VAL A 14 44.98 8.52 -15.23
C VAL A 14 43.63 8.44 -14.57
N LEU A 15 42.62 7.93 -15.30
CA LEU A 15 41.28 7.78 -14.78
C LEU A 15 41.19 6.72 -13.69
N SER A 16 41.95 5.61 -13.80
CA SER A 16 41.98 4.58 -12.76
C SER A 16 42.54 5.12 -11.44
N GLU A 17 43.65 5.86 -11.47
CA GLU A 17 44.21 6.50 -10.28
C GLU A 17 43.23 7.49 -9.65
N GLN A 18 42.54 8.28 -10.46
CA GLN A 18 41.53 9.25 -10.00
C GLN A 18 40.33 8.56 -9.37
N TYR A 19 39.77 7.51 -9.99
CA TYR A 19 38.59 6.82 -9.46
C TYR A 19 38.89 5.98 -8.21
N GLN A 20 40.06 5.38 -8.13
CA GLN A 20 40.53 4.61 -6.98
C GLN A 20 40.97 5.50 -5.80
N SER A 21 41.16 6.81 -5.99
CA SER A 21 41.46 7.76 -4.91
C SER A 21 40.26 8.01 -3.97
N LEU A 22 39.03 7.69 -4.40
CA LEU A 22 37.81 7.82 -3.62
C LEU A 22 37.37 6.44 -3.12
N SER A 23 36.92 6.35 -1.88
CA SER A 23 36.32 5.11 -1.37
C SER A 23 34.87 4.95 -1.87
N PHE A 24 34.37 3.71 -1.83
CA PHE A 24 32.96 3.43 -2.11
C PHE A 24 32.04 4.21 -1.18
N GLU A 25 32.37 4.24 0.11
CA GLU A 25 31.56 4.89 1.14
C GLU A 25 31.44 6.40 0.91
N GLN A 26 32.52 7.07 0.45
CA GLN A 26 32.47 8.49 0.11
C GLN A 26 31.49 8.76 -1.04
N VAL A 27 31.53 7.94 -2.08
CA VAL A 27 30.70 8.13 -3.29
C VAL A 27 29.25 7.71 -3.09
N HIS A 28 29.01 6.73 -2.21
CA HIS A 28 27.74 6.04 -2.11
C HIS A 28 27.02 6.17 -0.75
N GLN A 29 27.51 7.05 0.16
CA GLN A 29 26.91 7.20 1.51
C GLN A 29 25.41 7.56 1.48
N ASN A 30 24.95 8.26 0.43
CA ASN A 30 23.58 8.78 0.32
C ASN A 30 22.52 7.69 0.16
N TRP A 31 22.90 6.46 -0.18
CA TRP A 31 22.02 5.33 -0.24
C TRP A 31 22.43 4.19 0.71
N GLN A 32 23.23 4.51 1.74
CA GLN A 32 23.76 3.54 2.71
C GLN A 32 22.70 2.63 3.33
N ALA A 33 21.50 3.17 3.61
CA ALA A 33 20.38 2.39 4.15
C ALA A 33 19.90 1.25 3.20
N HIS A 34 20.31 1.30 1.94
CA HIS A 34 19.95 0.33 0.92
C HIS A 34 21.12 -0.54 0.45
N TRP A 35 22.31 -0.41 1.05
CA TRP A 35 23.44 -1.25 0.69
C TRP A 35 23.12 -2.74 0.90
N PRO A 36 23.65 -3.63 0.04
CA PRO A 36 23.47 -5.05 0.22
C PRO A 36 24.01 -5.50 1.58
N ALA A 37 23.13 -6.04 2.42
CA ALA A 37 23.53 -6.58 3.72
C ALA A 37 23.67 -8.10 3.61
N SER A 38 24.88 -8.60 3.82
CA SER A 38 25.14 -10.03 3.88
C SER A 38 24.55 -10.63 5.16
N SER A 39 23.34 -11.16 5.07
CA SER A 39 22.68 -11.85 6.21
C SER A 39 22.30 -13.29 5.91
N SER A 40 22.54 -13.80 4.71
CA SER A 40 22.06 -15.11 4.28
C SER A 40 23.19 -16.09 3.96
N LYS A 41 22.86 -17.38 3.96
CA LYS A 41 23.74 -18.49 3.62
C LYS A 41 24.26 -18.46 2.18
N ASN A 42 23.72 -17.58 1.31
CA ASN A 42 24.12 -17.44 -0.08
C ASN A 42 24.69 -16.04 -0.32
N ALA A 43 25.78 -15.95 -1.11
CA ALA A 43 26.33 -14.67 -1.54
C ALA A 43 25.33 -13.91 -2.43
N LEU A 44 25.19 -12.60 -2.20
CA LEU A 44 24.37 -11.73 -3.04
C LEU A 44 25.05 -11.53 -4.39
N LYS A 45 24.28 -11.51 -5.47
CA LYS A 45 24.78 -11.27 -6.83
C LYS A 45 24.64 -9.79 -7.17
N VAL A 46 25.74 -9.18 -7.53
CA VAL A 46 25.79 -7.76 -7.88
C VAL A 46 26.24 -7.59 -9.33
N LEU A 47 25.55 -6.73 -10.07
CA LEU A 47 25.97 -6.27 -11.39
C LEU A 47 26.45 -4.82 -11.28
N ASP A 48 27.74 -4.61 -11.56
CA ASP A 48 28.35 -3.29 -11.65
C ASP A 48 28.48 -2.89 -13.12
N VAL A 49 27.64 -1.96 -13.55
CA VAL A 49 27.52 -1.54 -14.95
C VAL A 49 28.39 -0.34 -15.22
N GLY A 50 29.36 -0.47 -16.11
CA GLY A 50 30.40 0.52 -16.33
C GLY A 50 31.33 0.58 -15.12
N ALA A 51 31.85 -0.58 -14.71
CA ALA A 51 32.63 -0.77 -13.50
C ALA A 51 33.97 0.00 -13.49
N GLY A 52 34.37 0.53 -14.63
CA GLY A 52 35.56 1.34 -14.77
C GLY A 52 36.81 0.63 -14.25
N ALA A 53 37.51 1.28 -13.31
CA ALA A 53 38.72 0.75 -12.69
C ALA A 53 38.47 -0.18 -11.46
N GLY A 54 37.23 -0.63 -11.24
CA GLY A 54 36.91 -1.69 -10.27
C GLY A 54 36.75 -1.28 -8.81
N ARG A 55 36.63 0.02 -8.48
CA ARG A 55 36.44 0.49 -7.10
C ARG A 55 35.21 -0.13 -6.46
N ASP A 56 34.05 -0.03 -7.12
CA ASP A 56 32.78 -0.48 -6.60
C ASP A 56 32.71 -2.01 -6.59
N ALA A 57 33.19 -2.67 -7.65
CA ALA A 57 33.30 -4.12 -7.72
C ALA A 57 34.14 -4.71 -6.57
N LEU A 58 35.30 -4.09 -6.25
CA LEU A 58 36.16 -4.52 -5.13
C LEU A 58 35.45 -4.40 -3.78
N TRP A 59 34.71 -3.32 -3.58
CA TRP A 59 33.97 -3.12 -2.34
C TRP A 59 32.93 -4.20 -2.13
N PHE A 60 32.11 -4.49 -3.14
CA PHE A 60 31.11 -5.55 -3.07
C PHE A 60 31.73 -6.93 -2.83
N ALA A 61 32.84 -7.24 -3.49
CA ALA A 61 33.56 -8.51 -3.28
C ALA A 61 34.07 -8.67 -1.84
N LYS A 62 34.63 -7.60 -1.25
CA LYS A 62 35.03 -7.54 0.16
C LYS A 62 33.85 -7.72 1.12
N HIS A 63 32.62 -7.38 0.70
CA HIS A 63 31.40 -7.57 1.46
C HIS A 63 30.65 -8.87 1.11
N HIS A 64 31.41 -9.88 0.65
CA HIS A 64 30.92 -11.24 0.38
C HIS A 64 29.84 -11.32 -0.72
N CYS A 65 29.88 -10.42 -1.70
CA CYS A 65 29.03 -10.50 -2.90
C CYS A 65 29.76 -11.22 -4.03
N ASP A 66 29.00 -11.91 -4.90
CA ASP A 66 29.47 -12.38 -6.20
C ASP A 66 29.20 -11.28 -7.23
N VAL A 67 30.25 -10.70 -7.78
CA VAL A 67 30.18 -9.49 -8.60
C VAL A 67 30.37 -9.80 -10.08
N TYR A 68 29.51 -9.25 -10.91
CA TYR A 68 29.67 -9.22 -12.36
C TYR A 68 29.96 -7.78 -12.76
N ALA A 69 31.18 -7.50 -13.15
CA ALA A 69 31.66 -6.20 -13.52
C ALA A 69 31.73 -6.07 -15.04
N ILE A 70 30.95 -5.13 -15.62
CA ILE A 70 30.98 -4.91 -17.06
C ILE A 70 31.59 -3.56 -17.38
N GLU A 71 32.57 -3.56 -18.31
CA GLU A 71 33.25 -2.35 -18.79
C GLU A 71 33.65 -2.53 -20.26
N PRO A 72 33.10 -1.71 -21.17
CA PRO A 72 33.41 -1.84 -22.59
C PRO A 72 34.79 -1.29 -22.98
N ALA A 73 35.37 -0.34 -22.19
CA ALA A 73 36.69 0.18 -22.46
C ALA A 73 37.75 -0.85 -22.01
N GLN A 74 38.42 -1.48 -22.98
CA GLN A 74 39.34 -2.58 -22.73
C GLN A 74 40.48 -2.22 -21.77
N ALA A 75 41.18 -1.09 -22.05
CA ALA A 75 42.31 -0.67 -21.24
C ALA A 75 41.89 -0.31 -19.80
N LEU A 76 40.69 0.24 -19.61
CA LEU A 76 40.17 0.56 -18.28
C LEU A 76 39.74 -0.71 -17.54
N ARG A 77 39.12 -1.69 -18.24
CA ARG A 77 38.79 -3.01 -17.70
C ARG A 77 40.03 -3.75 -17.23
N GLU A 78 41.12 -3.75 -18.01
CA GLU A 78 42.41 -4.36 -17.63
C GLU A 78 43.00 -3.75 -16.35
N GLN A 79 42.82 -2.42 -16.13
CA GLN A 79 43.19 -1.77 -14.86
C GLN A 79 42.29 -2.26 -13.70
N GLY A 80 40.98 -2.42 -13.96
CA GLY A 80 40.04 -2.95 -12.98
C GLY A 80 40.36 -4.42 -12.58
N GLU A 81 40.61 -5.27 -13.56
CA GLU A 81 41.04 -6.66 -13.32
C GLU A 81 42.30 -6.74 -12.46
N LYS A 82 43.30 -5.93 -12.78
CA LYS A 82 44.54 -5.82 -12.02
C LYS A 82 44.31 -5.32 -10.59
N TYR A 83 43.47 -4.31 -10.42
CA TYR A 83 43.15 -3.73 -9.11
C TYR A 83 42.38 -4.69 -8.22
N THR A 84 41.57 -5.57 -8.80
CA THR A 84 40.70 -6.52 -8.08
C THR A 84 41.26 -7.94 -8.03
N GLN A 85 42.48 -8.17 -8.47
CA GLN A 85 43.11 -9.52 -8.64
C GLN A 85 43.07 -10.41 -7.39
N ASP A 86 43.16 -9.80 -6.20
CA ASP A 86 43.11 -10.52 -4.92
C ASP A 86 41.70 -11.08 -4.57
N HIS A 87 40.70 -10.69 -5.34
CA HIS A 87 39.28 -11.12 -5.24
C HIS A 87 38.74 -11.69 -6.56
N ALA A 88 39.63 -12.20 -7.43
CA ALA A 88 39.27 -12.74 -8.74
C ALA A 88 38.29 -13.93 -8.66
N ASP A 89 38.24 -14.61 -7.53
CA ASP A 89 37.26 -15.68 -7.25
C ASP A 89 35.81 -15.15 -7.03
N LYS A 90 35.65 -13.85 -6.77
CA LYS A 90 34.38 -13.18 -6.49
C LYS A 90 33.94 -12.24 -7.58
N ILE A 91 34.83 -11.85 -8.49
CA ILE A 91 34.56 -10.84 -9.51
C ILE A 91 34.73 -11.43 -10.90
N THR A 92 33.64 -11.44 -11.67
CA THR A 92 33.65 -11.83 -13.08
C THR A 92 33.62 -10.57 -13.94
N TRP A 93 34.71 -10.31 -14.64
CA TRP A 93 34.80 -9.21 -15.60
C TRP A 93 34.31 -9.62 -16.98
N LEU A 94 33.51 -8.75 -17.63
CA LEU A 94 32.94 -8.99 -18.95
C LEU A 94 33.04 -7.75 -19.83
N ASP A 95 33.31 -7.98 -21.12
CA ASP A 95 33.18 -6.98 -22.18
C ASP A 95 31.73 -6.89 -22.59
N ASP A 96 31.00 -5.93 -22.01
CA ASP A 96 29.59 -5.70 -22.33
C ASP A 96 29.22 -4.22 -22.09
N GLN A 97 28.10 -3.78 -22.64
CA GLN A 97 27.68 -2.39 -22.56
C GLN A 97 26.16 -2.23 -22.65
N LEU A 98 25.67 -1.09 -22.16
CA LEU A 98 24.29 -0.64 -22.37
C LEU A 98 24.11 -0.08 -23.79
N PRO A 99 22.95 -0.27 -24.42
CA PRO A 99 21.76 -0.95 -23.91
C PRO A 99 21.72 -2.46 -24.23
N GLU A 100 22.77 -3.03 -24.82
CA GLU A 100 22.76 -4.41 -25.32
C GLU A 100 22.79 -5.45 -24.21
N LEU A 101 23.76 -5.39 -23.27
CA LEU A 101 23.95 -6.35 -22.17
C LEU A 101 23.85 -7.82 -22.61
N ASN A 102 24.48 -8.16 -23.73
CA ASN A 102 24.31 -9.49 -24.35
C ASN A 102 24.93 -10.59 -23.50
N SER A 103 26.18 -10.37 -23.06
CA SER A 103 26.90 -11.36 -22.25
C SER A 103 26.21 -11.61 -20.90
N ILE A 104 25.69 -10.56 -20.28
CA ILE A 104 24.95 -10.67 -19.01
C ILE A 104 23.60 -11.38 -19.20
N VAL A 105 22.86 -11.06 -20.25
CA VAL A 105 21.56 -11.71 -20.53
C VAL A 105 21.73 -13.21 -20.82
N GLU A 106 22.79 -13.61 -21.52
CA GLU A 106 23.11 -15.00 -21.82
C GLU A 106 23.39 -15.86 -20.56
N LEU A 107 23.87 -15.24 -19.47
CA LEU A 107 24.08 -15.95 -18.20
C LEU A 107 22.76 -16.45 -17.57
N GLY A 108 21.62 -15.87 -17.90
CA GLY A 108 20.30 -16.29 -17.37
C GLY A 108 20.12 -16.10 -15.88
N ILE A 109 20.91 -15.22 -15.25
CA ILE A 109 20.88 -14.92 -13.81
C ILE A 109 20.19 -13.60 -13.53
N ARG A 110 19.76 -13.41 -12.28
CA ARG A 110 19.21 -12.17 -11.78
C ARG A 110 20.06 -11.65 -10.63
N PHE A 111 20.04 -10.33 -10.44
CA PHE A 111 20.92 -9.63 -9.53
C PHE A 111 20.17 -9.02 -8.34
N ASP A 112 20.73 -9.17 -7.16
CA ASP A 112 20.22 -8.58 -5.92
C ASP A 112 20.53 -7.08 -5.83
N CYS A 113 21.56 -6.63 -6.56
CA CYS A 113 21.87 -5.22 -6.75
C CYS A 113 22.41 -4.99 -8.17
N ILE A 114 21.89 -3.96 -8.83
CA ILE A 114 22.44 -3.47 -10.10
C ILE A 114 22.82 -2.00 -9.87
N LEU A 115 24.11 -1.70 -9.98
CA LEU A 115 24.67 -0.36 -9.81
C LEU A 115 25.08 0.23 -11.16
N LEU A 116 24.63 1.44 -11.43
CA LEU A 116 25.11 2.31 -12.50
C LEU A 116 25.72 3.56 -11.88
N SER A 117 27.02 3.52 -11.61
CA SER A 117 27.77 4.65 -11.07
C SER A 117 28.38 5.47 -12.19
N ALA A 118 27.90 6.69 -12.40
CA ALA A 118 28.40 7.61 -13.44
C ALA A 118 28.25 7.09 -14.90
N VAL A 119 27.18 6.39 -15.22
CA VAL A 119 26.95 5.77 -16.54
C VAL A 119 25.76 6.36 -17.29
N TRP A 120 24.68 6.68 -16.60
CA TRP A 120 23.38 7.00 -17.22
C TRP A 120 23.43 8.19 -18.20
N MET A 121 24.24 9.20 -17.90
CA MET A 121 24.41 10.38 -18.76
C MET A 121 25.10 10.09 -20.10
N HIS A 122 25.75 8.94 -20.27
CA HIS A 122 26.35 8.56 -21.55
C HIS A 122 25.34 7.95 -22.54
N LEU A 123 24.14 7.62 -22.07
CA LEU A 123 23.05 7.08 -22.89
C LEU A 123 22.21 8.21 -23.49
N SER A 124 22.00 8.20 -24.80
CA SER A 124 21.01 9.08 -25.43
C SER A 124 19.59 8.70 -24.97
N SER A 125 18.67 9.66 -24.96
CA SER A 125 17.27 9.43 -24.56
C SER A 125 16.61 8.27 -25.33
N SER A 126 16.94 8.10 -26.61
CA SER A 126 16.43 7.00 -27.43
C SER A 126 16.91 5.60 -27.00
N MET A 127 18.00 5.51 -26.25
CA MET A 127 18.57 4.24 -25.78
C MET A 127 18.11 3.89 -24.35
N ARG A 128 17.73 4.89 -23.56
CA ARG A 128 17.46 4.74 -22.12
C ARG A 128 16.30 3.81 -21.80
N GLU A 129 15.20 3.90 -22.52
CA GLU A 129 14.07 3.00 -22.32
C GLU A 129 14.44 1.53 -22.55
N ARG A 130 15.22 1.26 -23.60
CA ARG A 130 15.70 -0.10 -23.91
C ARG A 130 16.67 -0.60 -22.82
N ALA A 131 17.59 0.27 -22.38
CA ALA A 131 18.52 -0.03 -21.30
C ALA A 131 17.76 -0.32 -20.00
N PHE A 132 16.84 0.57 -19.59
CA PHE A 132 16.07 0.43 -18.37
C PHE A 132 15.22 -0.85 -18.35
N ARG A 133 14.56 -1.19 -19.45
CA ARG A 133 13.82 -2.44 -19.59
C ARG A 133 14.69 -3.68 -19.38
N LYS A 134 15.91 -3.69 -19.91
CA LYS A 134 16.83 -4.82 -19.70
C LYS A 134 17.31 -4.89 -18.26
N LEU A 135 17.69 -3.76 -17.65
CA LEU A 135 18.09 -3.68 -16.26
C LEU A 135 16.96 -4.17 -15.33
N SER A 136 15.73 -3.73 -15.55
CA SER A 136 14.59 -4.18 -14.75
C SER A 136 14.33 -5.69 -14.89
N ASN A 137 14.52 -6.28 -16.07
CA ASN A 137 14.37 -7.72 -16.29
C ASN A 137 15.50 -8.56 -15.65
N LEU A 138 16.67 -7.97 -15.46
CA LEU A 138 17.82 -8.61 -14.80
C LEU A 138 17.75 -8.50 -13.28
N LEU A 139 16.85 -7.68 -12.73
CA LEU A 139 16.72 -7.49 -11.31
C LEU A 139 16.09 -8.74 -10.65
N ALA A 140 16.67 -9.19 -9.55
CA ALA A 140 16.07 -10.21 -8.70
C ALA A 140 14.79 -9.67 -8.05
N PRO A 141 13.86 -10.52 -7.59
CA PRO A 141 12.62 -10.06 -6.98
C PRO A 141 12.79 -9.02 -5.86
N SER A 142 13.72 -9.22 -4.94
CA SER A 142 14.06 -8.25 -3.86
C SER A 142 15.22 -7.31 -4.22
N GLY A 143 15.69 -7.39 -5.47
CA GLY A 143 16.85 -6.66 -5.94
C GLY A 143 16.63 -5.15 -6.06
N LYS A 144 17.71 -4.41 -6.00
CA LYS A 144 17.72 -2.95 -6.11
C LYS A 144 18.47 -2.48 -7.34
N LEU A 145 17.83 -1.58 -8.10
CA LEU A 145 18.47 -0.85 -9.20
C LEU A 145 18.87 0.53 -8.69
N VAL A 146 20.18 0.81 -8.72
CA VAL A 146 20.76 2.05 -8.23
C VAL A 146 21.40 2.80 -9.41
N ILE A 147 20.96 4.03 -9.65
CA ILE A 147 21.47 4.87 -10.74
C ILE A 147 21.94 6.20 -10.17
N SER A 148 23.20 6.57 -10.45
CA SER A 148 23.67 7.91 -10.19
C SER A 148 23.43 8.82 -11.40
N LEU A 149 22.84 9.97 -11.15
CA LEU A 149 22.64 11.05 -12.11
C LEU A 149 23.75 12.09 -11.93
N ARG A 150 24.45 12.40 -13.02
CA ARG A 150 25.45 13.46 -13.07
C ARG A 150 24.90 14.67 -13.80
N TYR A 151 24.91 15.79 -13.13
CA TYR A 151 24.56 17.09 -13.71
C TYR A 151 25.84 17.88 -14.03
N GLY A 152 25.80 18.62 -15.13
CA GLY A 152 26.92 19.42 -15.64
C GLY A 152 27.69 18.73 -16.76
N ASP A 153 28.26 19.55 -17.64
CA ASP A 153 28.97 19.11 -18.83
C ASP A 153 30.37 18.54 -18.51
N PHE A 154 30.89 17.73 -19.43
CA PHE A 154 32.28 17.34 -19.41
C PHE A 154 33.13 18.46 -20.04
N SER A 155 34.32 18.67 -19.49
CA SER A 155 35.32 19.61 -20.05
C SER A 155 36.24 18.97 -21.09
N ASP A 156 36.00 17.74 -21.47
CA ASP A 156 36.76 16.91 -22.39
C ASP A 156 35.87 16.30 -23.49
N ASP A 157 36.37 15.36 -24.28
CA ASP A 157 35.69 14.77 -25.43
C ASP A 157 34.56 13.81 -25.08
N ARG A 158 34.29 13.56 -23.78
CA ARG A 158 33.17 12.74 -23.35
C ARG A 158 31.85 13.44 -23.58
N LYS A 159 30.88 12.72 -24.08
CA LYS A 159 29.52 13.23 -24.29
C LYS A 159 28.62 12.92 -23.10
N ALA A 160 28.05 13.97 -22.51
CA ALA A 160 26.93 13.86 -21.58
C ALA A 160 25.64 14.24 -22.29
N TYR A 161 24.56 13.54 -21.91
CA TYR A 161 23.20 13.92 -22.24
C TYR A 161 22.47 14.32 -20.95
N ASP A 162 21.54 15.27 -21.06
CA ASP A 162 20.73 15.69 -19.93
C ASP A 162 20.04 14.50 -19.29
N VAL A 163 20.03 14.49 -17.97
CA VAL A 163 19.41 13.47 -17.13
C VAL A 163 18.48 14.13 -16.12
N SER A 164 17.43 13.44 -15.70
CA SER A 164 16.56 13.93 -14.64
C SER A 164 15.97 12.79 -13.81
N VAL A 165 15.57 13.12 -12.60
CA VAL A 165 14.84 12.19 -11.70
C VAL A 165 13.48 11.86 -12.31
N GLU A 166 12.79 12.84 -12.87
CA GLU A 166 11.46 12.67 -13.48
C GLU A 166 11.47 11.64 -14.61
N GLU A 167 12.54 11.59 -15.40
CA GLU A 167 12.72 10.55 -16.43
C GLU A 167 12.81 9.17 -15.80
N LEU A 168 13.60 9.01 -14.72
CA LEU A 168 13.72 7.73 -14.03
C LEU A 168 12.42 7.31 -13.34
N GLU A 169 11.67 8.25 -12.76
CA GLU A 169 10.34 7.97 -12.18
C GLU A 169 9.35 7.46 -13.24
N GLN A 170 9.34 8.08 -14.43
CA GLN A 170 8.49 7.65 -15.55
C GLN A 170 8.90 6.26 -16.06
N LEU A 171 10.19 5.99 -16.17
CA LEU A 171 10.70 4.68 -16.57
C LEU A 171 10.39 3.63 -15.49
N ALA A 172 10.57 3.95 -14.22
CA ALA A 172 10.23 3.07 -13.12
C ALA A 172 8.75 2.69 -13.14
N GLN A 173 7.85 3.68 -13.26
CA GLN A 173 6.43 3.44 -13.38
C GLN A 173 6.07 2.55 -14.58
N LYS A 174 6.68 2.82 -15.75
CA LYS A 174 6.45 2.05 -16.99
C LYS A 174 6.89 0.59 -16.87
N HIS A 175 7.93 0.33 -16.09
CA HIS A 175 8.50 -1.02 -15.89
C HIS A 175 8.17 -1.64 -14.53
N ALA A 176 7.13 -1.13 -13.87
CA ALA A 176 6.60 -1.63 -12.60
C ALA A 176 7.64 -1.64 -11.45
N LEU A 177 8.57 -0.70 -11.46
CA LEU A 177 9.46 -0.44 -10.33
C LEU A 177 8.91 0.70 -9.47
N GLN A 178 9.22 0.67 -8.18
CA GLN A 178 8.96 1.72 -7.21
C GLN A 178 10.27 2.45 -6.91
N VAL A 179 10.23 3.79 -6.88
CA VAL A 179 11.35 4.61 -6.41
C VAL A 179 11.31 4.65 -4.88
N ASN A 180 12.37 4.16 -4.24
CA ASN A 180 12.48 4.05 -2.79
C ASN A 180 13.30 5.18 -2.18
N LEU A 181 14.24 5.72 -2.95
CA LEU A 181 15.10 6.82 -2.53
C LEU A 181 15.44 7.71 -3.71
N ILE A 182 15.36 9.00 -3.50
CA ILE A 182 15.98 10.05 -4.28
C ILE A 182 16.82 10.84 -3.29
N SER A 183 18.16 10.88 -3.47
CA SER A 183 19.03 11.64 -2.58
C SER A 183 18.90 13.15 -2.84
N ASP A 184 19.40 13.94 -1.93
CA ASP A 184 19.67 15.35 -2.20
C ASP A 184 20.73 15.51 -3.30
N LEU A 185 20.86 16.73 -3.84
CA LEU A 185 21.92 17.07 -4.78
C LEU A 185 23.24 17.29 -4.02
N ASP A 186 24.23 16.49 -4.33
CA ASP A 186 25.53 16.54 -3.70
C ASP A 186 26.59 17.17 -4.61
N ALA A 187 27.56 17.83 -4.00
CA ALA A 187 28.74 18.33 -4.67
C ALA A 187 29.63 17.16 -5.14
N ASP A 188 30.45 17.43 -6.13
CA ASP A 188 31.39 16.44 -6.64
C ASP A 188 32.57 16.20 -5.69
N GLU A 189 32.81 14.98 -5.30
CA GLU A 189 33.89 14.58 -4.40
C GLU A 189 35.31 14.83 -4.98
N LEU A 190 35.43 14.96 -6.29
CA LEU A 190 36.66 15.34 -6.96
C LEU A 190 36.85 16.86 -7.07
N GLY A 191 35.98 17.67 -6.47
CA GLY A 191 36.07 19.13 -6.35
C GLY A 191 35.77 19.90 -7.64
N ARG A 192 35.01 19.32 -8.58
CA ARG A 192 34.58 19.99 -9.82
C ARG A 192 33.36 20.87 -9.57
N ASN A 193 33.56 22.19 -9.47
CA ASN A 193 32.54 23.16 -9.02
C ASN A 193 31.22 23.19 -9.83
N CYS A 194 31.22 22.69 -11.07
CA CYS A 194 30.04 22.69 -11.95
C CYS A 194 29.39 21.30 -12.06
N VAL A 195 29.80 20.35 -11.23
CA VAL A 195 29.27 18.97 -11.26
C VAL A 195 28.52 18.67 -9.97
N GLN A 196 27.31 18.15 -10.12
CA GLN A 196 26.50 17.68 -9.01
C GLN A 196 26.03 16.24 -9.27
N TRP A 197 25.73 15.53 -8.20
CA TRP A 197 25.31 14.14 -8.24
C TRP A 197 24.02 13.93 -7.48
N GLN A 198 23.23 12.97 -7.93
CA GLN A 198 22.02 12.53 -7.26
C GLN A 198 21.84 11.03 -7.44
N MET A 199 21.49 10.33 -6.37
CA MET A 199 21.27 8.88 -6.40
C MET A 199 19.79 8.56 -6.42
N VAL A 200 19.40 7.60 -7.25
CA VAL A 200 18.03 7.08 -7.31
C VAL A 200 18.08 5.57 -7.10
N VAL A 201 17.34 5.09 -6.07
CA VAL A 201 17.21 3.67 -5.76
C VAL A 201 15.80 3.20 -6.09
N MET A 202 15.70 2.14 -6.86
CA MET A 202 14.44 1.57 -7.34
C MET A 202 14.41 0.07 -7.08
N GLN A 203 13.21 -0.48 -6.85
CA GLN A 203 12.99 -1.93 -6.67
C GLN A 203 11.58 -2.32 -7.12
N PHE A 204 11.31 -3.62 -7.25
CA PHE A 204 9.93 -4.08 -7.43
C PHE A 204 9.11 -3.81 -6.15
N PRO A 205 7.84 -3.41 -6.27
CA PRO A 205 6.97 -3.18 -5.12
C PRO A 205 6.62 -4.48 -4.38
N ASP A 206 6.65 -5.61 -5.09
CA ASP A 206 6.49 -6.96 -4.54
C ASP A 206 7.45 -7.91 -5.27
N ASP A 207 8.26 -8.59 -4.50
CA ASP A 207 9.28 -9.49 -5.01
C ASP A 207 8.77 -10.92 -5.24
N GLY A 208 7.48 -11.17 -5.03
CA GLY A 208 6.89 -12.50 -5.11
C GLY A 208 7.33 -13.45 -3.98
N THR A 209 8.13 -12.99 -3.01
CA THR A 209 8.51 -13.72 -1.80
C THR A 209 7.82 -13.16 -0.56
N GLY A 210 7.11 -12.04 -0.72
CA GLY A 210 6.43 -11.30 0.33
C GLY A 210 5.05 -11.85 0.71
N ASP A 211 4.28 -10.98 1.33
CA ASP A 211 3.00 -11.35 1.96
C ASP A 211 1.89 -11.71 0.96
N LEU A 212 2.01 -11.31 -0.32
CA LEU A 212 1.08 -11.76 -1.36
C LEU A 212 1.07 -13.28 -1.52
N ILE A 213 2.20 -13.96 -1.33
CA ILE A 213 2.25 -15.44 -1.34
C ILE A 213 1.44 -16.01 -0.17
N LYS A 214 1.52 -15.40 1.02
CA LYS A 214 0.72 -15.81 2.18
C LYS A 214 -0.77 -15.66 1.89
N VAL A 215 -1.17 -14.53 1.31
CA VAL A 215 -2.55 -14.25 0.90
C VAL A 215 -3.02 -15.24 -0.17
N ARG A 216 -2.20 -15.49 -1.21
CA ARG A 216 -2.50 -16.47 -2.26
C ARG A 216 -2.69 -17.87 -1.68
N GLN A 217 -1.87 -18.29 -0.71
CA GLN A 217 -2.01 -19.56 -0.03
C GLN A 217 -3.39 -19.70 0.63
N ILE A 218 -3.85 -18.67 1.36
CA ILE A 218 -5.18 -18.68 1.97
C ILE A 218 -6.29 -18.82 0.92
N ILE A 219 -6.18 -18.08 -0.19
CA ILE A 219 -7.22 -18.06 -1.23
C ILE A 219 -7.28 -19.38 -1.99
N VAL A 220 -6.13 -19.89 -2.46
CA VAL A 220 -6.06 -20.96 -3.46
C VAL A 220 -5.75 -22.32 -2.84
N ASN A 221 -4.72 -22.38 -1.98
CA ASN A 221 -4.09 -23.65 -1.61
C ASN A 221 -4.65 -24.26 -0.31
N ASP A 222 -5.13 -23.44 0.62
CA ASP A 222 -5.61 -23.93 1.92
C ASP A 222 -6.87 -24.80 1.78
N ALA A 223 -6.89 -25.91 2.47
CA ALA A 223 -8.10 -26.74 2.58
C ALA A 223 -9.23 -25.97 3.26
N LYS A 224 -10.43 -26.01 2.68
CA LYS A 224 -11.61 -25.27 3.12
C LYS A 224 -12.77 -26.22 3.34
N SER A 225 -13.01 -26.59 4.59
CA SER A 225 -14.24 -27.30 5.01
C SER A 225 -15.41 -26.35 5.27
N ALA A 226 -15.12 -25.07 5.41
CA ALA A 226 -16.07 -23.96 5.56
C ALA A 226 -15.48 -22.68 4.98
N THR A 227 -16.31 -21.69 4.71
CA THR A 227 -15.92 -20.42 4.09
C THR A 227 -15.18 -19.46 5.04
N TYR A 228 -14.91 -19.86 6.26
CA TYR A 228 -14.40 -19.02 7.35
C TYR A 228 -13.05 -18.35 7.05
N LYS A 229 -12.12 -19.06 6.39
CA LYS A 229 -10.81 -18.49 6.04
C LYS A 229 -10.94 -17.33 5.05
N LEU A 230 -11.81 -17.51 4.04
CA LEU A 230 -12.09 -16.46 3.04
C LEU A 230 -12.85 -15.29 3.66
N ALA A 231 -13.78 -15.58 4.58
CA ALA A 231 -14.52 -14.55 5.30
C ALA A 231 -13.60 -13.69 6.18
N LEU A 232 -12.65 -14.30 6.92
CA LEU A 232 -11.69 -13.54 7.71
C LEU A 232 -10.78 -12.68 6.83
N LEU A 233 -10.24 -13.26 5.76
CA LEU A 233 -9.39 -12.50 4.83
C LEU A 233 -10.14 -11.31 4.23
N ARG A 234 -11.39 -11.51 3.79
CA ARG A 234 -12.22 -10.43 3.24
C ARG A 234 -12.57 -9.38 4.28
N THR A 235 -12.80 -9.76 5.53
CA THR A 235 -12.99 -8.82 6.65
C THR A 235 -11.78 -7.91 6.81
N LEU A 236 -10.58 -8.49 6.83
CA LEU A 236 -9.34 -7.73 6.99
C LEU A 236 -9.06 -6.81 5.80
N LEU A 237 -9.32 -7.28 4.57
CA LEU A 237 -9.21 -6.45 3.36
C LEU A 237 -10.14 -5.24 3.42
N HIS A 238 -11.38 -5.44 3.85
CA HIS A 238 -12.35 -4.36 3.97
C HIS A 238 -11.94 -3.34 5.05
N ILE A 239 -11.48 -3.81 6.21
CA ILE A 239 -10.99 -2.90 7.27
C ILE A 239 -9.77 -2.13 6.77
N ALA A 240 -8.84 -2.79 6.08
CA ALA A 240 -7.63 -2.15 5.57
C ALA A 240 -7.91 -1.07 4.51
N ASP A 241 -8.97 -1.23 3.71
CA ASP A 241 -9.36 -0.28 2.67
C ASP A 241 -10.27 0.83 3.20
N ALA A 242 -11.35 0.47 3.89
CA ALA A 242 -12.38 1.42 4.35
C ALA A 242 -12.02 2.11 5.67
N HIS A 243 -11.24 1.46 6.53
CA HIS A 243 -10.93 1.93 7.89
C HIS A 243 -9.43 1.86 8.20
N PRO A 244 -8.55 2.48 7.41
CA PRO A 244 -7.09 2.42 7.64
C PRO A 244 -6.67 3.03 8.99
N GLY A 245 -7.51 3.85 9.60
CA GLY A 245 -7.31 4.42 10.94
C GLY A 245 -7.68 3.51 12.10
N ALA A 246 -8.29 2.34 11.85
CA ALA A 246 -8.68 1.40 12.90
C ALA A 246 -7.49 0.69 13.58
N VAL A 247 -6.25 1.03 13.23
CA VAL A 247 -5.04 0.50 13.84
C VAL A 247 -4.85 1.12 15.22
N LEU A 248 -4.97 0.30 16.29
CA LEU A 248 -4.81 0.75 17.68
C LEU A 248 -3.36 0.98 18.06
N SER A 249 -2.45 0.11 17.62
CA SER A 249 -1.01 0.27 17.81
C SER A 249 -0.19 -0.43 16.73
N ARG A 250 1.06 0.05 16.56
CA ARG A 250 2.09 -0.54 15.71
C ARG A 250 3.33 -0.73 16.56
N GLU A 251 3.56 -1.94 17.03
CA GLU A 251 4.66 -2.29 17.91
C GLU A 251 5.22 -3.65 17.51
N ASP A 252 6.52 -3.84 17.63
CA ASP A 252 7.21 -5.10 17.34
C ASP A 252 6.92 -5.67 15.93
N ASN A 253 6.84 -4.78 14.92
CA ASN A 253 6.46 -5.12 13.54
C ASN A 253 5.07 -5.78 13.44
N LYS A 254 4.18 -5.49 14.39
CA LYS A 254 2.81 -5.98 14.41
C LYS A 254 1.81 -4.83 14.47
N VAL A 255 0.67 -5.09 13.85
CA VAL A 255 -0.49 -4.20 13.88
C VAL A 255 -1.56 -4.83 14.77
N ARG A 256 -2.17 -4.01 15.63
CA ARG A 256 -3.31 -4.38 16.46
C ARG A 256 -4.57 -3.68 16.00
N LEU A 257 -5.60 -4.45 15.71
CA LEU A 257 -6.93 -3.97 15.31
C LEU A 257 -7.94 -4.28 16.42
N PRO A 258 -9.01 -3.47 16.59
CA PRO A 258 -10.10 -3.80 17.52
C PRO A 258 -10.72 -5.15 17.18
N LEU A 259 -10.71 -6.07 18.12
CA LEU A 259 -11.23 -7.40 17.90
C LEU A 259 -12.73 -7.39 17.60
N GLY A 260 -13.48 -6.52 18.28
CA GLY A 260 -14.90 -6.32 18.04
C GLY A 260 -15.21 -5.83 16.63
N LEU A 261 -14.33 -5.01 16.03
CA LEU A 261 -14.48 -4.54 14.65
C LEU A 261 -14.36 -5.68 13.64
N VAL A 262 -13.38 -6.56 13.85
CA VAL A 262 -13.21 -7.77 13.02
C VAL A 262 -14.45 -8.67 13.12
N ALA A 263 -14.98 -8.88 14.33
CA ALA A 263 -16.21 -9.65 14.52
C ALA A 263 -17.44 -8.97 13.90
N LEU A 264 -17.55 -7.66 13.97
CA LEU A 264 -18.66 -6.90 13.39
C LEU A 264 -18.73 -7.08 11.88
N TYR A 265 -17.60 -6.87 11.16
CA TYR A 265 -17.56 -7.08 9.70
C TYR A 265 -17.72 -8.55 9.31
N TRP A 266 -17.25 -9.48 10.12
CA TRP A 266 -17.54 -10.89 9.99
C TRP A 266 -19.07 -11.15 10.05
N ILE A 267 -19.76 -10.62 11.06
CA ILE A 267 -21.21 -10.76 11.22
C ILE A 267 -21.94 -10.14 10.02
N ARG A 268 -21.59 -8.93 9.61
CA ARG A 268 -22.24 -8.20 8.52
C ARG A 268 -22.23 -9.00 7.21
N GLN A 269 -21.09 -9.54 6.81
CA GLN A 269 -21.02 -10.28 5.55
C GLN A 269 -21.73 -11.65 5.61
N PHE A 270 -21.68 -12.36 6.74
CA PHE A 270 -22.41 -13.61 6.89
C PHE A 270 -23.91 -13.39 6.99
N LYS A 271 -24.36 -12.28 7.55
CA LYS A 271 -25.78 -11.99 7.74
C LYS A 271 -26.56 -12.00 6.43
N ARG A 272 -26.01 -11.44 5.37
CA ARG A 272 -26.61 -11.46 4.03
C ARG A 272 -26.65 -12.86 3.39
N LEU A 273 -25.74 -13.73 3.78
CA LEU A 273 -25.67 -15.11 3.29
C LEU A 273 -26.57 -16.09 4.06
N ILE A 274 -26.79 -15.82 5.35
CA ILE A 274 -27.47 -16.72 6.27
C ILE A 274 -28.94 -16.33 6.43
N ASP A 275 -29.23 -15.03 6.50
CA ASP A 275 -30.59 -14.54 6.74
C ASP A 275 -31.39 -14.36 5.43
N ILE A 276 -30.77 -14.60 4.26
CA ILE A 276 -31.50 -14.67 3.00
C ILE A 276 -32.44 -15.88 3.03
N ASP A 277 -33.67 -15.68 2.62
CA ASP A 277 -34.63 -16.79 2.48
C ASP A 277 -34.61 -17.30 1.03
N ILE A 278 -34.05 -18.47 0.85
CA ILE A 278 -34.13 -19.24 -0.40
C ILE A 278 -34.74 -20.58 -0.03
N ASP A 279 -36.02 -20.80 -0.36
CA ASP A 279 -36.78 -22.02 -0.02
C ASP A 279 -36.73 -22.36 1.50
N GLY A 280 -36.82 -21.38 2.36
CA GLY A 280 -36.80 -21.53 3.83
C GLY A 280 -35.40 -21.62 4.46
N PHE A 281 -34.34 -21.45 3.69
CA PHE A 281 -32.96 -21.61 4.19
C PHE A 281 -32.01 -20.56 3.67
N GLY A 282 -31.00 -20.19 4.47
CA GLY A 282 -29.84 -19.41 4.03
C GLY A 282 -28.89 -20.19 3.10
N ILE A 283 -27.88 -19.53 2.59
CA ILE A 283 -26.84 -20.15 1.75
C ILE A 283 -25.89 -20.97 2.64
N GLN A 284 -25.71 -22.25 2.34
CA GLN A 284 -24.82 -23.15 3.09
C GLN A 284 -23.37 -22.65 3.05
N GLN A 285 -22.71 -22.59 4.23
CA GLN A 285 -21.36 -22.05 4.41
C GLN A 285 -20.31 -23.09 4.84
N SER A 286 -20.70 -24.36 4.97
CA SER A 286 -19.83 -25.45 5.39
C SER A 286 -20.14 -26.71 4.59
N SER A 287 -19.13 -27.54 4.34
CA SER A 287 -19.31 -28.86 3.68
C SER A 287 -20.20 -29.80 4.51
N ASP A 288 -20.20 -29.65 5.82
CA ASP A 288 -21.11 -30.40 6.74
C ASP A 288 -22.39 -29.61 6.93
N SER A 289 -23.46 -30.05 6.24
CA SER A 289 -24.80 -29.43 6.32
C SER A 289 -25.51 -29.66 7.66
N LYS A 290 -25.09 -30.66 8.43
CA LYS A 290 -25.70 -30.99 9.72
C LYS A 290 -25.08 -30.22 10.88
N LYS A 291 -23.85 -29.76 10.72
CA LYS A 291 -23.15 -28.95 11.71
C LYS A 291 -23.54 -27.50 11.56
N GLY A 292 -24.26 -26.97 12.52
CA GLY A 292 -24.58 -25.54 12.58
C GLY A 292 -23.33 -24.65 12.60
N LEU A 293 -23.47 -23.39 12.19
CA LEU A 293 -22.40 -22.41 12.24
C LEU A 293 -22.15 -21.99 13.70
N GLY A 294 -20.91 -22.05 14.17
CA GLY A 294 -20.55 -21.89 15.59
C GLY A 294 -20.91 -20.53 16.20
N PHE A 295 -21.17 -19.52 15.39
CA PHE A 295 -21.57 -18.16 15.81
C PHE A 295 -23.09 -17.90 15.66
N VAL A 296 -23.86 -18.81 15.04
CA VAL A 296 -25.32 -18.65 14.87
C VAL A 296 -26.02 -19.31 16.05
N LYS A 297 -26.14 -18.57 17.16
CA LYS A 297 -26.69 -19.07 18.41
C LYS A 297 -27.93 -18.31 18.87
N GLU A 298 -28.71 -18.96 19.77
CA GLU A 298 -30.00 -18.48 20.27
C GLU A 298 -29.94 -17.10 20.95
N GLN A 299 -28.94 -16.86 21.81
CA GLN A 299 -28.85 -15.65 22.63
C GLN A 299 -28.11 -14.47 21.91
N GLY A 300 -27.50 -14.75 20.77
CA GLY A 300 -26.84 -13.74 19.92
C GLY A 300 -27.56 -13.61 18.60
N TRP A 301 -27.02 -14.26 17.55
CA TRP A 301 -27.49 -14.15 16.18
C TRP A 301 -29.00 -14.27 15.99
N LYS A 302 -29.62 -15.29 16.59
CA LYS A 302 -31.04 -15.57 16.36
C LYS A 302 -31.97 -14.49 16.92
N LYS A 303 -31.54 -13.72 17.91
CA LYS A 303 -32.29 -12.54 18.39
C LYS A 303 -32.17 -11.33 17.47
N LEU A 304 -31.24 -11.36 16.51
CA LEU A 304 -30.93 -10.27 15.61
C LEU A 304 -31.38 -10.53 14.16
N THR A 305 -32.17 -11.54 13.90
CA THR A 305 -32.62 -11.92 12.54
C THR A 305 -33.54 -10.88 11.91
N HIS A 306 -34.19 -10.04 12.71
CA HIS A 306 -35.01 -8.91 12.24
C HIS A 306 -34.19 -7.71 11.76
N LEU A 307 -32.93 -7.60 12.18
CA LEU A 307 -32.01 -6.57 11.72
C LEU A 307 -31.36 -7.00 10.40
N SER A 308 -31.18 -6.04 9.51
CA SER A 308 -30.36 -6.22 8.31
C SER A 308 -28.87 -6.10 8.63
N ALA A 309 -28.00 -6.45 7.69
CA ALA A 309 -26.56 -6.18 7.82
C ALA A 309 -26.25 -4.68 7.86
N ASP A 310 -27.12 -3.84 7.29
CA ASP A 310 -26.99 -2.38 7.25
C ASP A 310 -27.25 -1.73 8.59
N ASP A 311 -28.15 -2.32 9.39
CA ASP A 311 -28.46 -1.83 10.74
C ASP A 311 -27.24 -1.99 11.69
N LEU A 312 -26.30 -2.88 11.35
CA LEU A 312 -25.05 -3.12 12.08
C LEU A 312 -23.90 -2.22 11.58
N SER A 313 -24.20 -0.96 11.27
CA SER A 313 -23.18 0.02 10.84
C SER A 313 -22.45 0.65 12.03
N ILE A 314 -21.23 1.13 11.77
CA ILE A 314 -20.47 1.91 12.76
C ILE A 314 -21.29 3.14 13.15
N GLY A 315 -21.34 3.43 14.46
CA GLY A 315 -22.14 4.51 15.05
C GLY A 315 -23.59 4.13 15.37
N ALA A 316 -24.06 2.93 14.99
CA ALA A 316 -25.39 2.45 15.38
C ALA A 316 -25.45 2.16 16.89
N MET A 317 -26.55 2.56 17.53
CA MET A 317 -26.79 2.39 18.96
C MET A 317 -27.92 1.38 19.19
N PHE A 318 -27.68 0.45 20.11
CA PHE A 318 -28.65 -0.55 20.53
C PHE A 318 -28.87 -0.48 22.03
N VAL A 319 -30.07 -0.83 22.48
CA VAL A 319 -30.46 -0.79 23.89
C VAL A 319 -31.14 -2.09 24.33
N GLY A 320 -31.08 -2.35 25.63
CA GLY A 320 -31.77 -3.51 26.24
C GLY A 320 -31.32 -4.85 25.68
N ASP A 321 -32.27 -5.67 25.28
CA ASP A 321 -32.02 -7.04 24.82
C ASP A 321 -31.26 -7.09 23.48
N GLU A 322 -31.46 -6.14 22.60
CA GLU A 322 -30.70 -6.03 21.34
C GLU A 322 -29.21 -5.74 21.61
N ALA A 323 -28.93 -4.79 22.53
CA ALA A 323 -27.55 -4.50 22.93
C ALA A 323 -26.84 -5.74 23.48
N LYS A 324 -27.49 -6.51 24.31
CA LYS A 324 -26.97 -7.79 24.86
C LYS A 324 -26.78 -8.84 23.77
N ALA A 325 -27.74 -8.94 22.86
CA ALA A 325 -27.70 -9.91 21.77
C ALA A 325 -26.53 -9.63 20.80
N ILE A 326 -26.28 -8.36 20.42
CA ILE A 326 -25.16 -7.95 19.58
C ILE A 326 -23.82 -8.27 20.25
N GLN A 327 -23.64 -7.88 21.51
CA GLN A 327 -22.43 -8.18 22.27
C GLN A 327 -22.19 -9.69 22.39
N THR A 328 -23.26 -10.48 22.51
CA THR A 328 -23.19 -11.96 22.52
C THR A 328 -22.82 -12.51 21.15
N ALA A 329 -23.42 -12.00 20.06
CA ALA A 329 -23.08 -12.39 18.70
C ALA A 329 -21.62 -12.07 18.35
N ILE A 330 -21.09 -10.93 18.80
CA ILE A 330 -19.67 -10.59 18.68
C ILE A 330 -18.81 -11.66 19.38
N ARG A 331 -19.09 -12.00 20.65
CA ARG A 331 -18.30 -13.01 21.39
C ARG A 331 -18.36 -14.40 20.75
N ASP A 332 -19.52 -14.81 20.25
CA ASP A 332 -19.70 -16.09 19.57
C ASP A 332 -18.93 -16.13 18.24
N SER A 333 -18.93 -15.02 17.51
CA SER A 333 -18.14 -14.85 16.29
C SER A 333 -16.64 -14.89 16.58
N LEU A 334 -16.16 -14.18 17.61
CA LEU A 334 -14.78 -14.21 18.05
C LEU A 334 -14.30 -15.61 18.44
N LYS A 335 -15.15 -16.39 19.12
CA LYS A 335 -14.83 -17.78 19.41
C LYS A 335 -14.67 -18.60 18.13
N THR A 336 -15.58 -18.43 17.18
CA THR A 336 -15.54 -19.16 15.90
C THR A 336 -14.32 -18.75 15.05
N ILE A 337 -13.98 -17.46 15.04
CA ILE A 337 -12.79 -16.94 14.34
C ILE A 337 -11.51 -17.54 14.95
N GLN A 338 -11.42 -17.61 16.27
CA GLN A 338 -10.27 -18.19 16.97
C GLN A 338 -10.13 -19.69 16.75
N ASP A 339 -11.21 -20.45 16.98
CA ASP A 339 -11.23 -21.92 16.86
C ASP A 339 -11.14 -22.39 15.40
N GLY A 340 -11.42 -21.51 14.45
CA GLY A 340 -11.40 -21.75 13.01
C GLY A 340 -10.21 -21.08 12.30
N PRO A 341 -10.44 -19.98 11.56
CA PRO A 341 -9.43 -19.42 10.65
C PRO A 341 -8.13 -19.02 11.36
N VAL A 342 -8.17 -18.47 12.57
CA VAL A 342 -6.93 -18.05 13.26
C VAL A 342 -6.05 -19.26 13.60
N THR A 343 -6.66 -20.38 14.03
CA THR A 343 -5.92 -21.61 14.34
C THR A 343 -5.42 -22.33 13.07
N PHE A 344 -6.16 -22.26 11.97
CA PHE A 344 -5.90 -23.07 10.78
C PHE A 344 -5.31 -22.32 9.59
N ILE A 345 -4.95 -21.03 9.75
CA ILE A 345 -4.15 -20.27 8.79
C ILE A 345 -2.73 -20.13 9.37
N TYR A 346 -1.80 -20.95 8.86
CA TYR A 346 -0.42 -21.01 9.34
C TYR A 346 0.56 -21.26 8.20
N GLN A 347 1.84 -20.96 8.44
CA GLN A 347 2.95 -21.22 7.51
C GLN A 347 3.78 -22.41 7.98
N GLY A 348 3.83 -23.45 7.17
CA GLY A 348 4.62 -24.64 7.43
C GLY A 348 4.15 -25.45 8.65
N ASP A 349 4.35 -24.92 9.87
CA ASP A 349 3.94 -25.55 11.13
C ASP A 349 2.72 -24.83 11.74
N LYS A 350 1.80 -25.60 12.34
CA LYS A 350 0.61 -25.09 13.06
C LYS A 350 0.94 -24.09 14.18
N LYS A 351 2.17 -24.08 14.66
CA LYS A 351 2.63 -23.08 15.66
C LYS A 351 2.84 -21.70 15.07
N ASN A 352 3.06 -21.60 13.74
CA ASN A 352 3.32 -20.35 13.03
C ASN A 352 2.05 -19.79 12.38
N THR A 353 1.06 -19.44 13.20
CA THR A 353 -0.19 -18.83 12.74
C THR A 353 0.08 -17.41 12.21
N LEU A 354 -0.57 -17.05 11.09
CA LEU A 354 -0.47 -15.71 10.50
C LEU A 354 -1.22 -14.65 11.31
N PHE A 355 -2.20 -15.07 12.10
CA PHE A 355 -3.07 -14.21 12.89
C PHE A 355 -3.05 -14.63 14.34
N GLN A 356 -3.18 -13.67 15.24
CA GLN A 356 -3.29 -13.91 16.68
C GLN A 356 -4.47 -13.10 17.24
N MET A 357 -5.01 -13.54 18.36
CA MET A 357 -6.09 -12.85 19.06
C MET A 357 -5.75 -12.72 20.54
N GLU A 358 -5.69 -11.48 21.01
CA GLU A 358 -5.54 -11.09 22.42
C GLU A 358 -6.93 -10.72 22.93
N ARG A 359 -7.65 -11.69 23.51
CA ARG A 359 -9.06 -11.50 23.92
C ARG A 359 -9.17 -10.89 25.30
N GLU A 360 -10.05 -9.89 25.41
CA GLU A 360 -10.42 -9.27 26.68
C GLU A 360 -11.85 -9.64 27.09
N LYS A 361 -12.13 -9.54 28.39
CA LYS A 361 -13.46 -9.77 28.96
C LYS A 361 -14.25 -8.46 28.96
N ALA A 362 -14.73 -8.06 27.78
CA ALA A 362 -15.63 -6.93 27.67
C ALA A 362 -16.87 -7.10 28.55
N ARG A 363 -17.24 -6.04 29.28
CA ARG A 363 -18.46 -6.05 30.11
C ARG A 363 -19.70 -5.94 29.22
N THR A 364 -20.74 -6.73 29.53
CA THR A 364 -22.03 -6.59 28.84
C THR A 364 -22.80 -5.40 29.41
N THR A 365 -23.27 -4.52 28.53
CA THR A 365 -24.00 -3.29 28.86
C THR A 365 -25.42 -3.32 28.28
N ASP A 366 -26.34 -2.58 28.90
CA ASP A 366 -27.72 -2.42 28.42
C ASP A 366 -27.88 -1.38 27.31
N ALA A 367 -26.81 -0.59 27.04
CA ALA A 367 -26.71 0.29 25.90
C ALA A 367 -25.35 0.05 25.26
N PHE A 368 -25.31 -0.15 23.95
CA PHE A 368 -24.09 -0.46 23.21
C PHE A 368 -24.07 0.30 21.87
N VAL A 369 -23.04 1.12 21.70
CA VAL A 369 -22.79 1.83 20.46
C VAL A 369 -21.68 1.10 19.70
N LEU A 370 -21.88 0.90 18.40
CA LEU A 370 -20.86 0.28 17.54
C LEU A 370 -19.79 1.32 17.16
N GLU A 371 -19.03 1.80 18.14
CA GLU A 371 -17.91 2.72 17.96
C GLU A 371 -16.57 2.04 18.27
N LEU A 372 -15.48 2.62 17.77
CA LEU A 372 -14.16 2.01 17.80
C LEU A 372 -13.70 1.65 19.22
N GLU A 373 -13.93 2.57 20.18
CA GLU A 373 -13.60 2.36 21.59
C GLU A 373 -14.32 1.16 22.19
N ALA A 374 -15.63 1.07 22.02
CA ALA A 374 -16.44 -0.04 22.52
C ALA A 374 -16.09 -1.38 21.84
N LEU A 375 -15.72 -1.35 20.58
CA LEU A 375 -15.29 -2.52 19.83
C LEU A 375 -13.87 -2.97 20.23
N ALA A 376 -13.01 -2.05 20.69
CA ALA A 376 -11.67 -2.35 21.21
C ALA A 376 -11.71 -3.03 22.59
N GLU A 377 -12.79 -2.87 23.38
CA GLU A 377 -12.93 -3.54 24.67
C GLU A 377 -12.92 -5.09 24.58
N PHE A 378 -13.17 -5.65 23.40
CA PHE A 378 -13.11 -7.10 23.18
C PHE A 378 -11.68 -7.63 23.04
N GLY A 379 -10.67 -6.74 22.97
CA GLY A 379 -9.26 -7.06 22.81
C GLY A 379 -8.73 -6.75 21.40
N ASN A 380 -7.59 -7.37 21.04
CA ASN A 380 -6.85 -7.07 19.83
C ASN A 380 -6.81 -8.26 18.87
N PHE A 381 -6.98 -7.97 17.58
CA PHE A 381 -6.60 -8.84 16.49
C PHE A 381 -5.21 -8.42 16.00
N VAL A 382 -4.26 -9.37 15.99
CA VAL A 382 -2.85 -9.08 15.75
C VAL A 382 -2.37 -9.79 14.49
N LEU A 383 -1.68 -9.04 13.63
CA LEU A 383 -1.03 -9.56 12.42
C LEU A 383 0.28 -8.79 12.16
N ASP A 384 1.13 -9.37 11.31
CA ASP A 384 2.39 -8.73 10.90
C ASP A 384 2.10 -7.42 10.15
N GLU A 385 2.90 -6.38 10.42
CA GLU A 385 2.75 -5.08 9.77
C GLU A 385 2.93 -5.17 8.26
N SER A 386 3.88 -5.97 7.79
CA SER A 386 4.09 -6.22 6.35
C SER A 386 2.85 -6.84 5.68
N LEU A 387 2.20 -7.80 6.36
CA LEU A 387 0.95 -8.39 5.86
C LEU A 387 -0.19 -7.36 5.84
N TRP A 388 -0.30 -6.52 6.88
CA TRP A 388 -1.29 -5.44 6.92
C TRP A 388 -1.11 -4.46 5.77
N GLU A 389 0.12 -4.01 5.52
CA GLU A 389 0.41 -3.10 4.40
C GLU A 389 0.16 -3.76 3.04
N CYS A 390 0.44 -5.06 2.90
CA CYS A 390 0.07 -5.83 1.72
C CYS A 390 -1.46 -5.83 1.49
N LEU A 391 -2.26 -6.11 2.54
CA LEU A 391 -3.71 -6.08 2.45
C LEU A 391 -4.23 -4.68 2.10
N ARG A 392 -3.68 -3.64 2.72
CA ARG A 392 -4.05 -2.24 2.46
C ARG A 392 -3.70 -1.80 1.03
N LEU A 393 -2.53 -2.18 0.54
CA LEU A 393 -2.05 -1.77 -0.78
C LEU A 393 -2.80 -2.47 -1.92
N TYR A 394 -3.10 -3.76 -1.73
CA TYR A 394 -3.64 -4.62 -2.80
C TYR A 394 -5.11 -5.02 -2.59
N SER A 395 -5.84 -4.41 -1.64
CA SER A 395 -7.24 -4.73 -1.32
C SER A 395 -8.13 -4.81 -2.57
N SER A 396 -8.08 -3.82 -3.44
CA SER A 396 -8.88 -3.73 -4.67
C SER A 396 -8.59 -4.84 -5.69
N TRP A 397 -7.41 -5.47 -5.62
CA TRP A 397 -7.02 -6.60 -6.48
C TRP A 397 -7.32 -7.95 -5.82
N ILE A 398 -7.14 -8.05 -4.52
CA ILE A 398 -7.30 -9.30 -3.77
C ILE A 398 -8.77 -9.59 -3.50
N GLU A 399 -9.58 -8.60 -3.16
CA GLU A 399 -10.97 -8.82 -2.76
C GLU A 399 -11.83 -9.51 -3.83
N PRO A 400 -11.78 -9.14 -5.12
CA PRO A 400 -12.50 -9.86 -6.17
C PRO A 400 -12.11 -11.33 -6.27
N LEU A 401 -10.84 -11.66 -6.03
CA LEU A 401 -10.36 -13.05 -6.03
C LEU A 401 -10.93 -13.83 -4.84
N VAL A 402 -10.97 -13.21 -3.65
CA VAL A 402 -11.57 -13.82 -2.46
C VAL A 402 -13.06 -14.08 -2.66
N VAL A 403 -13.79 -13.11 -3.22
CA VAL A 403 -15.23 -13.23 -3.52
C VAL A 403 -15.47 -14.37 -4.51
N ASN A 404 -14.73 -14.42 -5.61
CA ASN A 404 -14.85 -15.48 -6.60
C ASN A 404 -14.56 -16.87 -6.02
N GLN A 405 -13.51 -16.98 -5.20
CA GLN A 405 -13.18 -18.24 -4.55
C GLN A 405 -14.24 -18.63 -3.51
N TRP A 406 -14.78 -17.67 -2.75
CA TRP A 406 -15.85 -17.93 -1.79
C TRP A 406 -17.11 -18.45 -2.49
N ILE A 407 -17.52 -17.82 -3.58
CA ILE A 407 -18.65 -18.29 -4.40
C ILE A 407 -18.38 -19.71 -4.95
N ALA A 408 -17.17 -19.97 -5.44
CA ALA A 408 -16.80 -21.29 -5.94
C ALA A 408 -16.91 -22.36 -4.84
N GLU A 409 -16.48 -22.05 -3.60
CA GLU A 409 -16.63 -22.95 -2.47
C GLU A 409 -18.11 -23.18 -2.10
N MET A 410 -18.91 -22.12 -1.96
CA MET A 410 -20.34 -22.26 -1.64
C MET A 410 -21.10 -23.08 -2.66
N ARG A 411 -20.82 -22.88 -3.95
CA ARG A 411 -21.49 -23.60 -5.03
C ARG A 411 -21.25 -25.12 -5.01
N ARG A 412 -20.13 -25.58 -4.45
CA ARG A 412 -19.80 -27.01 -4.31
C ARG A 412 -20.48 -27.68 -3.13
N TYR A 413 -21.08 -26.91 -2.22
CA TYR A 413 -21.79 -27.49 -1.08
C TYR A 413 -23.13 -28.06 -1.51
N LYS A 414 -23.38 -29.31 -1.10
CA LYS A 414 -24.47 -30.15 -1.59
C LYS A 414 -25.85 -29.46 -1.59
N LEU A 415 -26.23 -28.81 -0.48
CA LEU A 415 -27.53 -28.13 -0.41
C LEU A 415 -27.65 -26.94 -1.34
N ASN A 416 -26.56 -26.21 -1.58
CA ASN A 416 -26.57 -25.10 -2.53
C ASN A 416 -26.65 -25.59 -3.97
N GLU A 417 -25.94 -26.69 -4.29
CA GLU A 417 -25.97 -27.33 -5.60
C GLU A 417 -27.36 -27.87 -5.93
N GLU A 418 -27.96 -28.65 -5.00
CA GLU A 418 -29.31 -29.22 -5.14
C GLU A 418 -30.40 -28.16 -5.32
N ARG A 419 -30.23 -26.99 -4.73
CA ARG A 419 -31.17 -25.86 -4.83
C ARG A 419 -30.99 -25.02 -6.11
N GLY A 420 -29.94 -25.25 -6.87
CA GLY A 420 -29.68 -24.54 -8.11
C GLY A 420 -29.60 -23.02 -7.97
N ILE A 421 -29.04 -22.51 -6.86
CA ILE A 421 -29.00 -21.08 -6.54
C ILE A 421 -28.31 -20.32 -7.67
N PRO A 422 -28.95 -19.26 -8.25
CA PRO A 422 -28.36 -18.48 -9.32
C PRO A 422 -27.03 -17.82 -8.91
N LEU A 423 -26.07 -17.77 -9.81
CA LEU A 423 -24.76 -17.17 -9.56
C LEU A 423 -24.87 -15.70 -9.09
N GLN A 424 -25.80 -14.94 -9.68
CA GLN A 424 -26.02 -13.53 -9.31
C GLN A 424 -26.43 -13.39 -7.85
N THR A 425 -27.19 -14.31 -7.28
CA THR A 425 -27.61 -14.31 -5.86
C THR A 425 -26.39 -14.34 -4.93
N TYR A 426 -25.36 -15.15 -5.25
CA TYR A 426 -24.13 -15.18 -4.46
C TYR A 426 -23.39 -13.84 -4.52
N TYR A 427 -23.27 -13.24 -5.69
CA TYR A 427 -22.64 -11.93 -5.85
C TYR A 427 -23.41 -10.84 -5.09
N ASP A 428 -24.74 -10.84 -5.19
CA ASP A 428 -25.59 -9.86 -4.48
C ASP A 428 -25.47 -9.98 -2.97
N CYS A 429 -25.36 -11.20 -2.43
CA CYS A 429 -25.16 -11.44 -0.99
C CYS A 429 -23.74 -11.03 -0.53
N LEU A 430 -22.73 -11.18 -1.36
CA LEU A 430 -21.37 -10.81 -1.05
C LEU A 430 -21.01 -9.35 -1.44
N LYS A 431 -21.90 -8.66 -2.11
CA LYS A 431 -21.70 -7.24 -2.36
C LYS A 431 -21.61 -6.50 -1.04
N TRP A 432 -20.51 -5.76 -0.80
CA TRP A 432 -20.49 -4.82 0.31
C TRP A 432 -21.64 -3.83 0.12
N ILE A 433 -22.26 -3.49 1.23
CA ILE A 433 -23.24 -2.43 1.25
C ILE A 433 -22.41 -1.16 1.05
N ASP A 434 -22.34 -0.71 -0.19
CA ASP A 434 -21.81 0.61 -0.46
C ASP A 434 -22.75 1.59 0.23
N GLU A 435 -22.22 2.45 1.07
CA GLU A 435 -22.98 3.61 1.52
C GLU A 435 -23.58 4.26 0.29
N SER A 436 -24.88 4.54 0.31
CA SER A 436 -25.47 5.35 -0.74
C SER A 436 -24.86 6.75 -0.66
N HIS A 437 -24.55 7.35 -1.81
CA HIS A 437 -24.08 8.74 -1.88
C HIS A 437 -25.04 9.64 -1.10
N ASP A 438 -24.65 10.10 0.08
CA ASP A 438 -25.50 10.89 0.98
C ASP A 438 -24.81 12.17 1.45
N THR A 439 -25.29 13.29 0.98
CA THR A 439 -24.83 14.62 1.37
C THR A 439 -25.88 15.40 2.17
N ARG A 440 -27.01 14.76 2.54
CA ARG A 440 -28.17 15.42 3.15
C ARG A 440 -27.83 16.11 4.46
N GLY A 441 -27.11 15.44 5.34
CA GLY A 441 -26.71 16.01 6.64
C GLY A 441 -25.90 17.30 6.50
N VAL A 442 -24.90 17.29 5.60
CA VAL A 442 -24.07 18.49 5.33
C VAL A 442 -24.89 19.58 4.64
N ARG A 443 -25.78 19.24 3.70
CA ARG A 443 -26.70 20.22 3.07
C ARG A 443 -27.64 20.88 4.08
N GLN A 444 -28.17 20.10 5.04
CA GLN A 444 -29.00 20.65 6.12
C GLN A 444 -28.20 21.61 7.00
N LYS A 445 -26.95 21.24 7.32
CA LYS A 445 -26.05 22.09 8.11
C LYS A 445 -25.73 23.42 7.40
N ILE A 446 -25.39 23.37 6.11
CA ILE A 446 -25.17 24.57 5.28
C ILE A 446 -26.41 25.48 5.31
N LYS A 447 -27.60 24.92 5.07
CA LYS A 447 -28.85 25.69 5.10
C LYS A 447 -29.11 26.35 6.46
N ALA A 448 -28.91 25.60 7.55
CA ALA A 448 -29.11 26.14 8.90
C ALA A 448 -28.15 27.30 9.20
N LEU A 449 -26.88 27.18 8.81
CA LEU A 449 -25.88 28.23 8.98
C LEU A 449 -26.23 29.47 8.16
N GLN A 450 -26.67 29.33 6.90
CA GLN A 450 -27.11 30.43 6.05
C GLN A 450 -28.36 31.12 6.61
N GLN A 451 -29.32 30.37 7.15
CA GLN A 451 -30.51 30.91 7.82
C GLN A 451 -30.18 31.74 9.06
N ASN A 452 -29.08 31.36 9.73
CA ASN A 452 -28.56 32.12 10.89
C ASN A 452 -27.63 33.29 10.48
N GLY A 453 -27.58 33.63 9.18
CA GLY A 453 -26.83 34.79 8.69
C GLY A 453 -25.33 34.52 8.49
N VAL A 454 -24.86 33.26 8.56
CA VAL A 454 -23.46 32.93 8.31
C VAL A 454 -23.20 32.92 6.81
N GLU A 455 -22.28 33.76 6.35
CA GLU A 455 -21.81 33.72 4.97
C GLU A 455 -20.84 32.57 4.78
N LEU A 456 -21.14 31.69 3.84
CA LEU A 456 -20.33 30.51 3.52
C LEU A 456 -19.70 30.64 2.13
N GLU A 457 -18.51 30.08 2.01
CA GLU A 457 -17.70 30.10 0.80
C GLU A 457 -17.44 28.68 0.28
N SER A 458 -17.15 28.59 -1.03
CA SER A 458 -16.55 27.37 -1.58
C SER A 458 -15.15 27.15 -1.01
N VAL A 459 -14.87 25.98 -0.46
CA VAL A 459 -13.53 25.67 0.09
C VAL A 459 -12.44 25.73 -0.99
N TRP A 460 -12.79 25.49 -2.25
CA TRP A 460 -11.83 25.45 -3.35
C TRP A 460 -11.40 26.83 -3.85
N SER A 461 -12.33 27.79 -3.94
CA SER A 461 -12.03 29.11 -4.51
C SER A 461 -12.18 30.28 -3.55
N GLY A 462 -12.80 30.10 -2.36
CA GLY A 462 -13.14 31.20 -1.47
C GLY A 462 -14.26 32.10 -1.98
N ARG A 463 -14.97 31.70 -3.04
CA ARG A 463 -16.12 32.48 -3.54
C ARG A 463 -17.36 32.16 -2.70
N ARG A 464 -18.17 33.17 -2.43
CA ARG A 464 -19.46 33.03 -1.72
C ARG A 464 -20.32 31.94 -2.38
N LEU A 465 -20.85 31.02 -1.57
CA LEU A 465 -21.74 29.96 -2.04
C LEU A 465 -23.05 30.56 -2.61
N GLN A 466 -23.35 30.18 -3.85
CA GLN A 466 -24.60 30.50 -4.51
C GLN A 466 -25.69 29.49 -4.13
N PRO A 467 -27.00 29.80 -4.36
CA PRO A 467 -28.10 28.89 -4.01
C PRO A 467 -28.01 27.50 -4.66
N ASP A 468 -27.32 27.36 -5.80
CA ASP A 468 -27.13 26.12 -6.55
C ASP A 468 -25.81 25.38 -6.19
N TYR A 469 -25.22 25.70 -5.01
CA TYR A 469 -24.04 25.06 -4.50
C TYR A 469 -24.15 23.53 -4.47
N GLN A 470 -23.03 22.86 -4.45
CA GLN A 470 -22.91 21.41 -4.30
C GLN A 470 -22.11 21.07 -3.02
N VAL A 471 -22.28 19.85 -2.53
CA VAL A 471 -21.40 19.25 -1.54
C VAL A 471 -20.49 18.29 -2.28
N ASP A 472 -19.22 18.61 -2.29
CA ASP A 472 -18.18 17.81 -2.96
C ASP A 472 -17.59 16.80 -1.99
N HIS A 473 -17.28 15.61 -2.49
CA HIS A 473 -16.43 14.65 -1.79
C HIS A 473 -14.97 14.94 -2.13
N CYS A 474 -14.14 15.31 -1.15
CA CYS A 474 -12.70 15.53 -1.38
C CYS A 474 -12.07 14.31 -2.04
N LEU A 475 -12.28 13.13 -1.48
CA LEU A 475 -12.02 11.82 -2.09
C LEU A 475 -13.29 11.39 -2.83
N PRO A 476 -13.23 11.19 -4.16
CA PRO A 476 -14.42 10.90 -4.97
C PRO A 476 -15.13 9.62 -4.52
N PHE A 477 -16.43 9.73 -4.28
CA PHE A 477 -17.29 8.61 -3.84
C PHE A 477 -17.23 7.39 -4.78
N ALA A 478 -17.02 7.62 -6.08
CA ALA A 478 -16.92 6.54 -7.07
C ALA A 478 -15.72 5.61 -6.86
N TYR A 479 -14.66 6.07 -6.24
CA TYR A 479 -13.45 5.28 -5.98
C TYR A 479 -13.33 4.86 -4.52
N TRP A 480 -13.89 5.64 -3.62
CA TRP A 480 -13.86 5.38 -2.19
C TRP A 480 -15.17 5.85 -1.56
N PRO A 481 -16.19 4.95 -1.49
CA PRO A 481 -17.50 5.26 -0.94
C PRO A 481 -17.38 5.64 0.54
N ASN A 482 -17.44 6.94 0.82
CA ASN A 482 -17.30 7.49 2.16
C ASN A 482 -18.07 8.82 2.26
N ASN A 483 -19.01 8.92 3.20
CA ASN A 483 -19.80 10.11 3.47
C ASN A 483 -19.43 10.79 4.79
N ASP A 484 -18.24 10.53 5.32
CA ASP A 484 -17.76 11.16 6.54
C ASP A 484 -17.72 12.67 6.41
N LYS A 485 -18.00 13.35 7.50
CA LYS A 485 -18.11 14.82 7.53
C LYS A 485 -16.83 15.53 7.12
N TRP A 486 -15.67 14.93 7.36
CA TRP A 486 -14.38 15.47 6.94
C TRP A 486 -14.21 15.44 5.42
N ASN A 487 -14.82 14.47 4.73
CA ASN A 487 -14.74 14.28 3.28
C ASN A 487 -15.75 15.16 2.50
N LEU A 488 -16.79 15.66 3.17
CA LEU A 488 -17.89 16.41 2.57
C LEU A 488 -17.68 17.92 2.69
N LEU A 489 -17.42 18.58 1.57
CA LEU A 489 -16.97 19.96 1.50
C LEU A 489 -17.93 20.84 0.69
N PRO A 490 -18.26 22.07 1.13
CA PRO A 490 -19.06 23.00 0.35
C PRO A 490 -18.27 23.50 -0.87
N ALA A 491 -18.86 23.39 -2.04
CA ALA A 491 -18.25 23.78 -3.31
C ALA A 491 -19.27 24.48 -4.23
N SER A 492 -18.78 25.28 -5.16
CA SER A 492 -19.62 25.77 -6.24
C SER A 492 -19.96 24.63 -7.21
N LYS A 493 -21.11 24.73 -7.86
CA LYS A 493 -21.55 23.79 -8.89
C LYS A 493 -20.52 23.64 -10.01
N THR A 494 -19.88 24.73 -10.41
CA THR A 494 -18.88 24.74 -11.47
C THR A 494 -17.64 23.93 -11.08
N GLU A 495 -17.14 24.14 -9.85
CA GLU A 495 -15.95 23.44 -9.34
C GLU A 495 -16.20 21.94 -9.18
N ASN A 496 -17.34 21.58 -8.59
CA ASN A 496 -17.72 20.18 -8.44
C ASN A 496 -17.86 19.47 -9.81
N ASN A 497 -18.48 20.14 -10.78
CA ASN A 497 -18.59 19.62 -12.15
C ASN A 497 -17.24 19.52 -12.88
N GLN A 498 -16.28 20.42 -12.60
CA GLN A 498 -14.94 20.36 -13.16
C GLN A 498 -14.11 19.25 -12.52
N LYS A 499 -14.22 19.10 -11.20
CA LYS A 499 -13.50 18.07 -10.45
C LYS A 499 -13.95 16.66 -10.84
N ARG A 500 -15.26 16.41 -10.94
CA ARG A 500 -15.82 15.06 -11.23
C ARG A 500 -15.28 14.01 -10.25
N ALA A 501 -14.83 12.88 -10.78
CA ALA A 501 -14.23 11.78 -10.02
C ALA A 501 -12.70 11.91 -9.91
N ARG A 502 -12.15 13.13 -9.81
CA ARG A 502 -10.71 13.37 -9.63
C ARG A 502 -10.41 13.83 -8.21
N VAL A 503 -9.19 13.53 -7.73
CA VAL A 503 -8.70 14.05 -6.44
C VAL A 503 -8.10 15.46 -6.62
N PRO A 504 -8.11 16.31 -5.60
CA PRO A 504 -7.41 17.60 -5.69
C PRO A 504 -5.90 17.39 -5.81
N THR A 505 -5.22 18.24 -6.60
CA THR A 505 -3.76 18.28 -6.59
C THR A 505 -3.27 18.68 -5.20
N ARG A 506 -2.04 18.28 -4.84
CA ARG A 506 -1.39 18.67 -3.58
C ARG A 506 -1.41 20.18 -3.37
N ARG A 507 -1.08 20.96 -4.42
CA ARG A 507 -1.08 22.41 -4.36
C ARG A 507 -2.47 22.96 -4.05
N ARG A 508 -3.49 22.50 -4.76
CA ARG A 508 -4.88 22.94 -4.54
C ARG A 508 -5.37 22.62 -3.13
N LEU A 509 -5.03 21.46 -2.62
CA LEU A 509 -5.37 21.06 -1.26
C LEU A 509 -4.73 22.01 -0.23
N ILE A 510 -3.45 22.29 -0.37
CA ILE A 510 -2.71 23.24 0.50
C ILE A 510 -3.31 24.65 0.40
N ASP A 511 -3.56 25.15 -0.81
CA ASP A 511 -4.17 26.48 -1.03
C ASP A 511 -5.60 26.60 -0.46
N SER A 512 -6.27 25.48 -0.21
CA SER A 512 -7.62 25.41 0.36
C SER A 512 -7.64 25.10 1.85
N ARG A 513 -6.50 24.85 2.49
CA ARG A 513 -6.40 24.40 3.88
C ARG A 513 -7.21 25.23 4.86
N GLU A 514 -6.96 26.53 4.91
CA GLU A 514 -7.62 27.43 5.86
C GLU A 514 -9.14 27.42 5.69
N ARG A 515 -9.63 27.37 4.47
CA ARG A 515 -11.08 27.35 4.16
C ARG A 515 -11.72 26.00 4.53
N ILE A 516 -11.01 24.89 4.34
CA ILE A 516 -11.49 23.56 4.72
C ILE A 516 -11.56 23.44 6.25
N VAL A 517 -10.52 23.83 6.95
CA VAL A 517 -10.48 23.80 8.42
C VAL A 517 -11.53 24.75 9.01
N ASN A 518 -11.65 25.97 8.48
CA ASN A 518 -12.69 26.93 8.89
C ASN A 518 -14.11 26.37 8.66
N TRP A 519 -14.35 25.71 7.53
CA TRP A 519 -15.63 25.03 7.27
C TRP A 519 -15.95 24.02 8.37
N TRP A 520 -15.02 23.14 8.72
CA TRP A 520 -15.23 22.15 9.78
C TRP A 520 -15.51 22.78 11.14
N GLN A 521 -14.77 23.84 11.50
CA GLN A 521 -14.95 24.57 12.75
C GLN A 521 -16.31 25.27 12.84
N ILE A 522 -16.79 25.86 11.74
CA ILE A 522 -18.10 26.53 11.69
C ILE A 522 -19.24 25.50 11.63
N ALA A 523 -19.03 24.39 10.93
CA ALA A 523 -20.07 23.38 10.76
C ALA A 523 -20.28 22.54 12.03
N TRP A 524 -19.22 22.13 12.71
CA TRP A 524 -19.30 21.18 13.82
C TRP A 524 -18.90 21.86 15.13
N GLN A 525 -19.86 22.58 15.76
CA GLN A 525 -19.59 23.43 16.91
C GLN A 525 -19.92 22.78 18.25
N THR A 526 -20.94 21.93 18.31
CA THR A 526 -21.33 21.27 19.56
C THR A 526 -20.38 20.11 19.89
N GLU A 527 -20.20 19.82 21.18
CA GLU A 527 -19.35 18.72 21.64
C GLU A 527 -19.74 17.38 21.00
N GLN A 528 -21.03 17.11 20.84
CA GLN A 528 -21.53 15.89 20.20
C GLN A 528 -21.22 15.84 18.70
N GLU A 529 -21.34 16.99 17.99
CA GLU A 529 -21.00 17.07 16.57
C GLU A 529 -19.50 16.88 16.34
N GLN A 530 -18.67 17.50 17.19
CA GLN A 530 -17.22 17.36 17.15
C GLN A 530 -16.79 15.92 17.46
N LYS A 531 -17.34 15.32 18.53
CA LYS A 531 -17.06 13.92 18.83
C LYS A 531 -17.31 13.05 17.61
N ARG A 532 -18.49 13.17 17.00
CA ARG A 532 -18.85 12.38 15.83
C ARG A 532 -17.96 12.66 14.62
N PHE A 533 -17.56 13.91 14.39
CA PHE A 533 -16.64 14.28 13.32
C PHE A 533 -15.26 13.63 13.50
N PHE A 534 -14.70 13.70 14.70
CA PHE A 534 -13.39 13.13 15.01
C PHE A 534 -13.42 11.60 15.03
N ASP A 535 -14.48 10.98 15.52
CA ASP A 535 -14.65 9.52 15.51
C ASP A 535 -14.68 8.97 14.07
N GLU A 536 -15.43 9.64 13.15
CA GLU A 536 -15.43 9.32 11.73
C GLU A 536 -14.03 9.49 11.11
N ALA A 537 -13.34 10.61 11.40
CA ALA A 537 -12.00 10.88 10.88
C ALA A 537 -10.96 9.88 11.37
N VAL A 538 -10.96 9.58 12.67
CA VAL A 538 -10.03 8.62 13.28
C VAL A 538 -10.18 7.22 12.67
N LEU A 539 -11.41 6.81 12.38
CA LEU A 539 -11.66 5.49 11.79
C LEU A 539 -11.18 5.39 10.34
N SER A 540 -11.43 6.43 9.55
CA SER A 540 -11.26 6.39 8.09
C SER A 540 -9.95 7.01 7.58
N LEU A 541 -9.22 7.75 8.41
CA LEU A 541 -7.96 8.39 8.03
C LEU A 541 -6.76 7.70 8.70
N PRO A 542 -5.66 7.49 7.97
CA PRO A 542 -4.47 6.84 8.52
C PRO A 542 -3.74 7.75 9.53
N HIS A 543 -3.08 7.13 10.49
CA HIS A 543 -2.14 7.78 11.44
C HIS A 543 -2.74 8.82 12.40
N LEU A 544 -4.06 8.91 12.54
CA LEU A 544 -4.67 9.74 13.57
C LEU A 544 -4.71 9.00 14.91
N PRO A 545 -4.28 9.64 16.02
CA PRO A 545 -4.46 9.07 17.36
C PRO A 545 -5.95 8.93 17.70
N LEU A 546 -6.35 7.91 18.44
CA LEU A 546 -7.74 7.70 18.90
C LEU A 546 -8.30 8.91 19.66
N ALA A 547 -7.45 9.60 20.40
CA ALA A 547 -7.81 10.82 21.13
C ALA A 547 -7.70 12.11 20.31
N CYS A 548 -7.59 12.03 18.97
CA CYS A 548 -7.50 13.21 18.11
C CYS A 548 -8.72 14.11 18.30
N ARG A 549 -8.49 15.41 18.53
CA ARG A 549 -9.52 16.45 18.65
C ARG A 549 -9.05 17.75 17.99
N ASN A 550 -8.18 17.65 16.98
CA ASN A 550 -7.62 18.77 16.26
C ASN A 550 -7.96 18.68 14.76
N PHE A 551 -8.59 19.69 14.21
CA PHE A 551 -8.96 19.75 12.78
C PHE A 551 -7.73 19.84 11.86
N ASP A 552 -6.63 20.43 12.29
CA ASP A 552 -5.40 20.50 11.49
C ASP A 552 -4.78 19.11 11.31
N ASP A 553 -4.77 18.27 12.35
CA ASP A 553 -4.30 16.89 12.26
C ASP A 553 -5.17 16.07 11.31
N VAL A 554 -6.50 16.29 11.33
CA VAL A 554 -7.44 15.66 10.38
C VAL A 554 -7.13 16.10 8.95
N PHE A 555 -6.81 17.38 8.74
CA PHE A 555 -6.44 17.88 7.41
C PHE A 555 -5.16 17.22 6.88
N GLU A 556 -4.12 17.09 7.69
CA GLU A 556 -2.88 16.41 7.31
C GLU A 556 -3.13 14.93 6.97
N ALA A 557 -3.90 14.23 7.80
CA ALA A 557 -4.26 12.84 7.57
C ALA A 557 -5.13 12.67 6.29
N MET A 558 -6.04 13.63 6.01
CA MET A 558 -6.80 13.67 4.76
C MET A 558 -5.86 13.82 3.55
N GLY A 559 -4.84 14.66 3.64
CA GLY A 559 -3.81 14.81 2.60
C GLY A 559 -3.06 13.51 2.33
N LEU A 560 -2.69 12.77 3.37
CA LEU A 560 -2.06 11.45 3.24
C LEU A 560 -3.00 10.44 2.56
N GLN A 561 -4.30 10.43 2.93
CA GLN A 561 -5.28 9.53 2.32
C GLN A 561 -5.52 9.87 0.84
N VAL A 562 -5.58 11.16 0.48
CA VAL A 562 -5.68 11.61 -0.94
C VAL A 562 -4.52 11.07 -1.76
N ASN A 563 -3.29 11.20 -1.26
CA ASN A 563 -2.11 10.67 -1.93
C ASN A 563 -2.14 9.12 -2.01
N GLY A 564 -2.58 8.46 -0.95
CA GLY A 564 -2.72 7.00 -0.90
C GLY A 564 -3.72 6.48 -1.94
N VAL A 565 -4.91 7.07 -2.03
CA VAL A 565 -5.94 6.70 -3.02
C VAL A 565 -5.45 6.98 -4.44
N LYS A 566 -4.82 8.14 -4.67
CA LYS A 566 -4.21 8.46 -5.97
C LYS A 566 -3.23 7.39 -6.43
N SER A 567 -2.31 6.99 -5.56
CA SER A 567 -1.24 6.03 -5.89
C SER A 567 -1.77 4.61 -6.09
N ARG A 568 -2.73 4.17 -5.27
CA ARG A 568 -3.30 2.81 -5.34
C ARG A 568 -4.25 2.61 -6.50
N LEU A 569 -5.08 3.60 -6.81
CA LEU A 569 -6.16 3.49 -7.80
C LEU A 569 -5.88 4.27 -9.08
N LEU A 570 -4.71 4.90 -9.20
CA LEU A 570 -4.30 5.71 -10.36
C LEU A 570 -5.35 6.77 -10.74
N VAL A 571 -5.96 7.39 -9.75
CA VAL A 571 -6.99 8.41 -9.95
C VAL A 571 -6.37 9.70 -10.48
N GLY A 572 -7.00 10.31 -11.48
CA GLY A 572 -6.56 11.58 -12.04
C GLY A 572 -6.72 12.75 -11.05
N GLU A 573 -5.90 13.77 -11.21
CA GLU A 573 -5.91 15.01 -10.40
C GLU A 573 -6.72 16.12 -11.05
N TRP A 574 -7.23 17.04 -10.21
CA TRP A 574 -7.96 18.24 -10.59
C TRP A 574 -7.33 19.48 -9.99
#